data_c50394fa28300423296a9a6911d1045a
#
_entry.id   c50394fa28300423296a9a6911d1045a
#
_cell.length_a   1.000
_cell.length_b   1.000
_cell.length_c   1.000
_cell.angle_alpha   90.00
_cell.angle_beta   90.00
_cell.angle_gamma   90.00
#
_symmetry.space_group_name_H-M   'P 1'
#
loop_
_entity.id
_entity.type
_entity.pdbx_description
1 polymer ?
#
loop_
_entity_poly.entity_id
_entity_poly.type
_entity_poly.pdbx_seq_one_letter_code
_entity_poly.pdbx_strand_id
1 'polypeptide(L)'
;MNLNMLYENNELINISGLCNSSDVTNVISQYPYWLQMHIPETLIIPEAKPDIEQINSVTISVDIFREEVIKVPVSSTNSNGDYIPSLEGKISTGRKIIIEGQLCQKVVYTANEPEQSVHSAHFYVPFSSYIVVPSQITFSNGTTTDSININFQINACIEDVSVKMVDVRTILKQVTLLLYAVPNQSI
;
A
#
# COMPACT_ATOMS: atom_id res chain seq x y z
N MET A 1 16.69 9.49 -27.71
CA MET A 1 15.44 9.23 -27.03
C MET A 1 15.34 10.26 -25.91
N ASN A 2 14.38 11.20 -26.00
CA ASN A 2 14.36 12.38 -25.14
C ASN A 2 13.68 12.00 -23.82
N LEU A 3 14.43 11.98 -22.71
CA LEU A 3 13.93 11.62 -21.36
C LEU A 3 12.74 12.51 -20.88
N ASN A 4 12.54 13.67 -21.47
CA ASN A 4 11.46 14.59 -21.10
C ASN A 4 10.05 14.13 -21.53
N MET A 5 9.91 13.18 -22.46
CA MET A 5 8.61 12.62 -22.83
C MET A 5 8.02 11.65 -21.80
N LEU A 6 8.77 11.24 -20.78
CA LEU A 6 8.33 10.26 -19.79
C LEU A 6 7.48 10.87 -18.65
N TYR A 7 7.53 12.20 -18.47
CA TYR A 7 6.81 12.91 -17.40
C TYR A 7 5.52 13.61 -17.86
N GLU A 8 5.37 13.86 -19.17
CA GLU A 8 4.25 14.65 -19.69
C GLU A 8 2.91 13.91 -19.71
N ASN A 9 2.88 12.57 -19.62
CA ASN A 9 1.63 11.81 -19.70
C ASN A 9 0.83 11.73 -18.39
N ASN A 10 1.41 12.05 -17.23
CA ASN A 10 0.70 11.96 -15.95
C ASN A 10 -0.22 13.17 -15.69
N GLU A 11 0.01 14.30 -16.29
CA GLU A 11 -0.82 15.51 -16.07
C GLU A 11 -2.22 15.43 -16.67
N LEU A 12 -2.43 14.50 -17.60
CA LEU A 12 -3.73 14.30 -18.29
C LEU A 12 -4.57 13.16 -17.69
N ILE A 13 -4.03 12.34 -16.80
CA ILE A 13 -4.73 11.20 -16.21
C ILE A 13 -5.33 11.62 -14.88
N ASN A 14 -6.66 11.52 -14.76
CA ASN A 14 -7.34 11.78 -13.49
C ASN A 14 -7.18 10.57 -12.55
N ILE A 15 -6.44 10.75 -11.44
CA ILE A 15 -6.22 9.72 -10.42
C ILE A 15 -7.12 10.00 -9.22
N SER A 16 -7.87 8.99 -8.78
CA SER A 16 -8.73 9.04 -7.60
C SER A 16 -8.48 7.87 -6.65
N GLY A 17 -8.66 8.11 -5.35
CA GLY A 17 -8.38 7.15 -4.29
C GLY A 17 -7.14 7.48 -3.47
N LEU A 18 -6.43 8.58 -3.81
CA LEU A 18 -5.32 9.07 -2.98
C LEU A 18 -5.85 9.53 -1.63
N CYS A 19 -5.11 9.24 -0.57
CA CYS A 19 -5.42 9.74 0.76
C CYS A 19 -4.86 11.15 0.98
N ASN A 20 -5.41 11.82 1.99
CA ASN A 20 -4.85 13.06 2.49
C ASN A 20 -3.81 12.72 3.58
N SER A 21 -2.53 12.96 3.30
CA SER A 21 -1.44 12.64 4.23
C SER A 21 -1.56 13.39 5.58
N SER A 22 -2.21 14.57 5.62
CA SER A 22 -2.43 15.30 6.87
C SER A 22 -3.33 14.54 7.85
N ASP A 23 -4.28 13.76 7.35
CA ASP A 23 -5.22 13.01 8.18
C ASP A 23 -4.53 11.83 8.89
N VAL A 24 -3.44 11.34 8.32
CA VAL A 24 -2.69 10.19 8.83
C VAL A 24 -1.57 10.59 9.79
N THR A 25 -1.01 11.80 9.64
CA THR A 25 0.18 12.26 10.39
C THR A 25 0.01 12.12 11.91
N ASN A 26 -1.13 12.52 12.45
CA ASN A 26 -1.38 12.43 13.89
C ASN A 26 -1.46 10.99 14.39
N VAL A 27 -2.03 10.10 13.59
CA VAL A 27 -2.18 8.68 13.94
C VAL A 27 -0.83 7.98 13.95
N ILE A 28 0.00 8.15 12.92
CA ILE A 28 1.33 7.53 12.85
C ILE A 28 2.30 8.13 13.87
N SER A 29 2.12 9.38 14.29
CA SER A 29 2.90 10.00 15.37
C SER A 29 2.58 9.37 16.72
N GLN A 30 1.32 9.01 16.96
CA GLN A 30 0.87 8.35 18.19
C GLN A 30 1.18 6.86 18.19
N TYR A 31 1.01 6.18 17.05
CA TYR A 31 1.21 4.75 16.87
C TYR A 31 2.28 4.50 15.80
N PRO A 32 3.57 4.33 16.19
CA PRO A 32 4.66 4.16 15.23
C PRO A 32 4.68 2.76 14.58
N TYR A 33 3.50 2.19 14.34
CA TYR A 33 3.30 0.87 13.74
C TYR A 33 2.85 1.05 12.30
N TRP A 34 3.79 1.37 11.43
CA TRP A 34 3.52 1.62 10.02
C TRP A 34 4.68 1.16 9.13
N LEU A 35 4.38 0.99 7.86
CA LEU A 35 5.36 0.76 6.83
C LEU A 35 4.93 1.45 5.53
N GLN A 36 5.90 1.85 4.73
CA GLN A 36 5.69 2.27 3.33
C GLN A 36 6.20 1.19 2.40
N MET A 37 5.49 0.99 1.30
CA MET A 37 5.88 0.04 0.27
C MET A 37 5.54 0.54 -1.12
N HIS A 38 6.32 0.10 -2.11
CA HIS A 38 6.04 0.31 -3.53
C HIS A 38 5.50 -0.98 -4.13
N ILE A 39 4.43 -0.86 -4.92
CA ILE A 39 3.82 -1.97 -5.65
C ILE A 39 3.94 -1.64 -7.14
N PRO A 40 4.97 -2.17 -7.83
CA PRO A 40 5.08 -2.05 -9.29
C PRO A 40 4.11 -3.03 -9.94
N GLU A 41 3.43 -2.59 -10.99
CA GLU A 41 2.42 -3.37 -11.69
C GLU A 41 2.57 -3.26 -13.20
N THR A 42 2.30 -4.34 -13.90
CA THR A 42 2.08 -4.36 -15.35
C THR A 42 0.66 -4.83 -15.60
N LEU A 43 -0.20 -3.92 -16.04
CA LEU A 43 -1.60 -4.21 -16.33
C LEU A 43 -1.77 -4.40 -17.84
N ILE A 44 -2.43 -5.49 -18.22
CA ILE A 44 -2.68 -5.83 -19.62
C ILE A 44 -4.18 -5.77 -19.87
N ILE A 45 -4.60 -4.96 -20.83
CA ILE A 45 -6.01 -4.87 -21.25
C ILE A 45 -6.43 -6.22 -21.83
N PRO A 46 -7.55 -6.82 -21.35
CA PRO A 46 -8.03 -8.10 -21.86
C PRO A 46 -8.30 -8.07 -23.36
N GLU A 47 -8.03 -9.17 -24.07
CA GLU A 47 -8.21 -9.30 -25.53
C GLU A 47 -9.64 -9.00 -25.99
N ALA A 48 -10.65 -9.25 -25.14
CA ALA A 48 -12.05 -8.97 -25.42
C ALA A 48 -12.39 -7.47 -25.42
N LYS A 49 -11.44 -6.58 -25.11
CA LYS A 49 -11.59 -5.13 -25.11
C LYS A 49 -10.75 -4.50 -26.23
N PRO A 50 -11.17 -3.33 -26.77
CA PRO A 50 -10.39 -2.63 -27.77
C PRO A 50 -9.06 -2.10 -27.22
N ASP A 51 -8.15 -1.78 -28.12
CA ASP A 51 -6.87 -1.17 -27.82
C ASP A 51 -7.03 0.25 -27.24
N ILE A 52 -6.07 0.66 -26.43
CA ILE A 52 -6.07 1.99 -25.82
C ILE A 52 -5.53 3.02 -26.82
N GLU A 53 -6.25 4.12 -26.99
CA GLU A 53 -5.71 5.36 -27.55
C GLU A 53 -5.16 6.26 -26.44
N GLN A 54 -5.94 6.47 -25.35
CA GLN A 54 -5.59 7.33 -24.24
C GLN A 54 -6.20 6.82 -22.94
N ILE A 55 -5.42 6.87 -21.85
CA ILE A 55 -5.93 6.62 -20.49
C ILE A 55 -6.57 7.91 -19.97
N ASN A 56 -7.84 7.86 -19.56
CA ASN A 56 -8.58 9.00 -19.06
C ASN A 56 -8.51 9.12 -17.54
N SER A 57 -8.70 8.00 -16.84
CA SER A 57 -8.66 8.00 -15.38
C SER A 57 -8.29 6.64 -14.81
N VAL A 58 -7.73 6.68 -13.59
CA VAL A 58 -7.48 5.51 -12.74
C VAL A 58 -8.13 5.75 -11.38
N THR A 59 -9.05 4.88 -11.00
CA THR A 59 -9.59 4.83 -9.63
C THR A 59 -8.96 3.65 -8.92
N ILE A 60 -8.48 3.85 -7.69
CA ILE A 60 -7.78 2.83 -6.92
C ILE A 60 -8.26 2.83 -5.48
N SER A 61 -8.38 1.64 -4.90
CA SER A 61 -8.66 1.42 -3.48
C SER A 61 -7.89 0.20 -2.97
N VAL A 62 -7.76 0.10 -1.66
CA VAL A 62 -7.11 -1.03 -0.99
C VAL A 62 -8.18 -1.85 -0.27
N ASP A 63 -8.11 -3.16 -0.44
CA ASP A 63 -8.91 -4.14 0.27
C ASP A 63 -7.97 -5.02 1.12
N ILE A 64 -8.10 -4.96 2.45
CA ILE A 64 -7.34 -5.78 3.40
C ILE A 64 -8.25 -6.94 3.80
N PHE A 65 -7.83 -8.18 3.55
CA PHE A 65 -8.62 -9.36 3.84
C PHE A 65 -7.98 -10.28 4.88
N ARG A 66 -6.75 -9.99 5.33
CA ARG A 66 -6.10 -10.71 6.44
C ARG A 66 -5.17 -9.79 7.21
N GLU A 67 -5.34 -9.79 8.52
CA GLU A 67 -4.39 -9.27 9.51
C GLU A 67 -4.20 -10.29 10.63
N GLU A 68 -2.95 -10.59 10.97
CA GLU A 68 -2.64 -11.57 12.01
C GLU A 68 -1.33 -11.24 12.70
N VAL A 69 -1.35 -11.19 14.03
CA VAL A 69 -0.13 -11.04 14.83
C VAL A 69 0.54 -12.40 15.00
N ILE A 70 1.79 -12.50 14.55
CA ILE A 70 2.61 -13.70 14.71
C ILE A 70 3.80 -13.49 15.63
N LYS A 71 4.25 -14.58 16.25
CA LYS A 71 5.53 -14.61 17.00
C LYS A 71 6.68 -14.80 16.02
N VAL A 72 7.73 -14.01 16.19
CA VAL A 72 8.96 -14.08 15.41
C VAL A 72 10.17 -14.04 16.34
N PRO A 73 11.38 -14.44 15.89
CA PRO A 73 12.59 -14.27 16.67
C PRO A 73 12.80 -12.83 17.09
N VAL A 74 13.44 -12.62 18.24
CA VAL A 74 13.76 -11.31 18.81
C VAL A 74 15.21 -10.96 18.47
N SER A 75 15.47 -9.70 18.08
CA SER A 75 16.82 -9.18 17.97
C SER A 75 17.52 -9.20 19.33
N SER A 76 18.84 -9.46 19.35
CA SER A 76 19.64 -9.33 20.57
C SER A 76 19.58 -7.91 21.11
N THR A 77 19.79 -7.74 22.41
CA THR A 77 19.89 -6.42 23.05
C THR A 77 21.33 -6.12 23.50
N ASN A 78 21.67 -4.83 23.53
CA ASN A 78 22.90 -4.35 24.13
C ASN A 78 22.79 -4.28 25.66
N SER A 79 23.87 -3.83 26.35
CA SER A 79 23.89 -3.70 27.80
C SER A 79 22.87 -2.70 28.37
N ASN A 80 22.35 -1.79 27.54
CA ASN A 80 21.34 -0.80 27.92
C ASN A 80 19.91 -1.29 27.69
N GLY A 81 19.75 -2.50 27.11
CA GLY A 81 18.45 -3.07 26.78
C GLY A 81 17.91 -2.64 25.39
N ASP A 82 18.67 -1.87 24.60
CA ASP A 82 18.25 -1.48 23.24
C ASP A 82 18.45 -2.64 22.26
N TYR A 83 17.53 -2.82 21.34
CA TYR A 83 17.67 -3.83 20.29
C TYR A 83 18.86 -3.55 19.38
N ILE A 84 19.65 -4.57 19.10
CA ILE A 84 20.73 -4.51 18.11
C ILE A 84 20.10 -4.76 16.72
N PRO A 85 20.16 -3.78 15.79
CA PRO A 85 19.63 -3.97 14.45
C PRO A 85 20.49 -4.97 13.66
N SER A 86 19.88 -5.56 12.62
CA SER A 86 20.60 -6.33 11.61
C SER A 86 21.55 -5.42 10.82
N LEU A 87 22.40 -6.00 9.96
CA LEU A 87 23.27 -5.23 9.05
C LEU A 87 22.49 -4.32 8.08
N GLU A 88 21.20 -4.59 7.87
CA GLU A 88 20.29 -3.76 7.08
C GLU A 88 19.51 -2.72 7.92
N GLY A 89 19.86 -2.57 9.21
CA GLY A 89 19.18 -1.66 10.13
C GLY A 89 17.82 -2.15 10.63
N LYS A 90 17.42 -3.41 10.36
CA LYS A 90 16.12 -3.95 10.75
C LYS A 90 16.16 -4.49 12.18
N ILE A 91 15.10 -4.24 12.93
CA ILE A 91 14.89 -4.73 14.30
C ILE A 91 13.71 -5.71 14.29
N SER A 92 13.85 -6.80 15.07
CA SER A 92 12.76 -7.74 15.35
C SER A 92 12.45 -7.70 16.85
N THR A 93 11.21 -7.35 17.17
CA THR A 93 10.71 -7.17 18.55
C THR A 93 10.05 -8.41 19.13
N GLY A 94 10.02 -9.50 18.36
CA GLY A 94 9.32 -10.74 18.72
C GLY A 94 7.87 -10.81 18.19
N ARG A 95 7.35 -9.74 17.57
CA ARG A 95 6.01 -9.70 17.02
C ARG A 95 5.98 -8.98 15.66
N LYS A 96 5.18 -9.52 14.74
CA LYS A 96 4.82 -8.89 13.47
C LYS A 96 3.34 -9.05 13.21
N ILE A 97 2.72 -8.04 12.63
CA ILE A 97 1.39 -8.16 12.04
C ILE A 97 1.58 -8.51 10.57
N ILE A 98 1.15 -9.68 10.16
CA ILE A 98 1.09 -10.05 8.73
C ILE A 98 -0.16 -9.42 8.15
N ILE A 99 -0.02 -8.81 6.98
CA ILE A 99 -1.10 -8.13 6.28
C ILE A 99 -1.14 -8.69 4.86
N GLU A 100 -2.31 -9.15 4.45
CA GLU A 100 -2.59 -9.56 3.07
C GLU A 100 -3.77 -8.74 2.55
N GLY A 101 -3.61 -8.24 1.34
CA GLY A 101 -4.61 -7.39 0.72
C GLY A 101 -4.47 -7.38 -0.79
N GLN A 102 -5.30 -6.55 -1.43
CA GLN A 102 -5.23 -6.31 -2.87
C GLN A 102 -5.52 -4.86 -3.20
N LEU A 103 -4.92 -4.39 -4.27
CA LEU A 103 -5.30 -3.14 -4.92
C LEU A 103 -6.47 -3.43 -5.87
N CYS A 104 -7.61 -2.79 -5.62
CA CYS A 104 -8.80 -2.84 -6.48
C CYS A 104 -8.75 -1.61 -7.38
N GLN A 105 -8.72 -1.82 -8.70
CA GLN A 105 -8.42 -0.75 -9.64
C GLN A 105 -9.38 -0.76 -10.82
N LYS A 106 -9.76 0.45 -11.27
CA LYS A 106 -10.52 0.66 -12.48
C LYS A 106 -9.77 1.66 -13.36
N VAL A 107 -9.35 1.20 -14.54
CA VAL A 107 -8.78 2.05 -15.59
C VAL A 107 -9.88 2.37 -16.57
N VAL A 108 -10.11 3.67 -16.84
CA VAL A 108 -11.02 4.15 -17.87
C VAL A 108 -10.17 4.75 -18.99
N TYR A 109 -10.46 4.37 -20.22
CA TYR A 109 -9.69 4.76 -21.38
C TYR A 109 -10.57 4.99 -22.62
N THR A 110 -10.08 5.80 -23.56
CA THR A 110 -10.63 5.96 -24.89
C THR A 110 -10.03 4.88 -25.79
N ALA A 111 -10.89 4.21 -26.55
CA ALA A 111 -10.49 3.16 -27.48
C ALA A 111 -9.87 3.74 -28.75
N ASN A 112 -8.87 3.05 -29.28
CA ASN A 112 -8.25 3.34 -30.58
C ASN A 112 -9.14 2.82 -31.72
N GLU A 113 -10.32 3.43 -31.85
CA GLU A 113 -11.34 3.13 -32.84
C GLU A 113 -11.90 4.44 -33.43
N PRO A 114 -12.48 4.45 -34.64
CA PRO A 114 -12.99 5.68 -35.25
C PRO A 114 -14.02 6.42 -34.39
N GLU A 115 -14.83 5.67 -33.61
CA GLU A 115 -15.87 6.22 -32.74
C GLU A 115 -15.29 6.72 -31.40
N GLN A 116 -14.02 6.43 -31.08
CA GLN A 116 -13.36 6.81 -29.84
C GLN A 116 -14.20 6.49 -28.59
N SER A 117 -14.77 5.30 -28.55
CA SER A 117 -15.64 4.87 -27.46
C SER A 117 -14.90 4.77 -26.13
N VAL A 118 -15.58 5.04 -25.02
CA VAL A 118 -14.98 4.98 -23.68
C VAL A 118 -15.21 3.60 -23.08
N HIS A 119 -14.12 2.96 -22.67
CA HIS A 119 -14.10 1.65 -22.04
C HIS A 119 -13.51 1.68 -20.64
N SER A 120 -13.69 0.60 -19.89
CA SER A 120 -13.02 0.40 -18.61
C SER A 120 -12.55 -1.03 -18.42
N ALA A 121 -11.44 -1.18 -17.71
CA ALA A 121 -10.91 -2.47 -17.28
C ALA A 121 -10.70 -2.45 -15.75
N HIS A 122 -11.00 -3.58 -15.10
CA HIS A 122 -10.81 -3.77 -13.67
C HIS A 122 -9.64 -4.71 -13.42
N PHE A 123 -8.82 -4.38 -12.43
CA PHE A 123 -7.66 -5.16 -12.05
C PHE A 123 -7.63 -5.34 -10.53
N TYR A 124 -7.19 -6.52 -10.10
CA TYR A 124 -7.00 -6.87 -8.70
C TYR A 124 -5.58 -7.36 -8.53
N VAL A 125 -4.75 -6.59 -7.82
CA VAL A 125 -3.33 -6.90 -7.64
C VAL A 125 -3.06 -7.22 -6.18
N PRO A 126 -2.82 -8.49 -5.84
CA PRO A 126 -2.59 -8.88 -4.46
C PRO A 126 -1.23 -8.39 -3.96
N PHE A 127 -1.16 -8.10 -2.68
CA PHE A 127 0.09 -7.82 -1.98
C PHE A 127 0.10 -8.49 -0.60
N SER A 128 1.30 -8.71 -0.09
CA SER A 128 1.52 -9.15 1.29
C SER A 128 2.67 -8.33 1.90
N SER A 129 2.52 -7.97 3.16
CA SER A 129 3.52 -7.22 3.89
C SER A 129 3.42 -7.48 5.39
N TYR A 130 4.26 -6.83 6.20
CA TYR A 130 4.18 -6.93 7.64
C TYR A 130 4.57 -5.63 8.34
N ILE A 131 3.96 -5.37 9.48
CA ILE A 131 4.33 -4.28 10.38
C ILE A 131 4.98 -4.88 11.64
N VAL A 132 6.13 -4.33 12.04
CA VAL A 132 6.78 -4.70 13.30
C VAL A 132 6.07 -3.98 14.44
N VAL A 133 5.68 -4.72 15.49
CA VAL A 133 5.05 -4.17 16.68
C VAL A 133 5.78 -4.66 17.92
N PRO A 134 5.78 -3.93 19.06
CA PRO A 134 6.38 -4.41 20.30
C PRO A 134 5.68 -5.68 20.79
N SER A 135 6.39 -6.50 21.55
CA SER A 135 5.79 -7.71 22.15
C SER A 135 4.69 -7.40 23.15
N GLN A 136 4.74 -6.23 23.77
CA GLN A 136 3.74 -5.72 24.71
C GLN A 136 3.42 -4.27 24.40
N ILE A 137 2.16 -3.90 24.53
CA ILE A 137 1.68 -2.52 24.38
C ILE A 137 1.05 -2.09 25.69
N THR A 138 1.47 -0.91 26.18
CA THR A 138 0.87 -0.26 27.35
C THR A 138 -0.10 0.81 26.85
N PHE A 139 -1.35 0.66 27.21
CA PHE A 139 -2.41 1.61 26.86
C PHE A 139 -2.44 2.81 27.84
N SER A 140 -3.15 3.87 27.47
CA SER A 140 -3.27 5.09 28.26
C SER A 140 -3.88 4.89 29.65
N ASN A 141 -4.67 3.84 29.85
CA ASN A 141 -5.21 3.42 31.14
C ASN A 141 -4.20 2.68 32.05
N GLY A 142 -2.95 2.50 31.57
CA GLY A 142 -1.88 1.79 32.27
C GLY A 142 -1.89 0.27 32.09
N THR A 143 -2.86 -0.30 31.38
CA THR A 143 -2.92 -1.75 31.13
C THR A 143 -1.87 -2.13 30.09
N THR A 144 -1.07 -3.17 30.39
CA THR A 144 -0.09 -3.75 29.45
C THR A 144 -0.59 -5.11 28.97
N THR A 145 -0.63 -5.28 27.65
CA THR A 145 -1.15 -6.49 27.00
C THR A 145 -0.13 -7.02 25.98
N ASP A 146 0.03 -8.35 25.90
CA ASP A 146 0.81 -8.98 24.82
C ASP A 146 0.12 -8.71 23.48
N SER A 147 0.90 -8.21 22.51
CA SER A 147 0.38 -7.81 21.20
C SER A 147 -0.34 -8.92 20.45
N ILE A 148 -0.07 -10.20 20.74
CA ILE A 148 -0.78 -11.33 20.15
C ILE A 148 -2.26 -11.38 20.57
N ASN A 149 -2.60 -10.75 21.69
CA ASN A 149 -3.96 -10.68 22.23
C ASN A 149 -4.64 -9.33 21.92
N ILE A 150 -4.01 -8.49 21.12
CA ILE A 150 -4.55 -7.19 20.73
C ILE A 150 -5.14 -7.32 19.33
N ASN A 151 -6.35 -6.84 19.16
CA ASN A 151 -6.93 -6.64 17.83
C ASN A 151 -6.43 -5.32 17.27
N PHE A 152 -5.76 -5.37 16.12
CA PHE A 152 -5.27 -4.17 15.44
C PHE A 152 -6.22 -3.82 14.31
N GLN A 153 -6.55 -2.54 14.19
CA GLN A 153 -7.19 -2.02 12.99
C GLN A 153 -6.10 -1.65 11.98
N ILE A 154 -6.08 -2.32 10.85
CA ILE A 154 -5.15 -2.02 9.75
C ILE A 154 -5.82 -1.04 8.80
N ASN A 155 -5.11 0.04 8.51
CA ASN A 155 -5.54 1.08 7.58
C ASN A 155 -4.50 1.24 6.47
N ALA A 156 -4.98 1.68 5.32
CA ALA A 156 -4.16 1.90 4.13
C ALA A 156 -4.34 3.33 3.62
N CYS A 157 -3.24 3.95 3.23
CA CYS A 157 -3.20 5.27 2.62
C CYS A 157 -2.43 5.16 1.31
N ILE A 158 -3.09 5.38 0.18
CA ILE A 158 -2.43 5.47 -1.13
C ILE A 158 -1.85 6.88 -1.24
N GLU A 159 -0.51 6.97 -1.17
CA GLU A 159 0.21 8.25 -1.14
C GLU A 159 0.45 8.79 -2.54
N ASP A 160 0.75 7.89 -3.50
CA ASP A 160 1.05 8.27 -4.89
C ASP A 160 0.72 7.13 -5.85
N VAL A 161 0.35 7.50 -7.07
CA VAL A 161 0.13 6.58 -8.18
C VAL A 161 0.74 7.16 -9.45
N SER A 162 1.73 6.47 -10.00
CA SER A 162 2.29 6.75 -11.31
C SER A 162 1.73 5.79 -12.36
N VAL A 163 1.31 6.31 -13.51
CA VAL A 163 0.69 5.54 -14.59
C VAL A 163 1.35 5.88 -15.92
N LYS A 164 1.73 4.86 -16.69
CA LYS A 164 2.34 5.04 -18.01
C LYS A 164 1.83 3.98 -18.98
N MET A 165 1.27 4.41 -20.09
CA MET A 165 1.00 3.54 -21.23
C MET A 165 2.32 3.17 -21.93
N VAL A 166 2.61 1.88 -22.08
CA VAL A 166 3.80 1.36 -22.76
C VAL A 166 3.52 1.06 -24.22
N ASP A 167 2.37 0.45 -24.45
CA ASP A 167 1.80 0.17 -25.77
C ASP A 167 0.27 0.22 -25.68
N VAL A 168 -0.40 -0.08 -26.77
CA VAL A 168 -1.88 0.02 -26.88
C VAL A 168 -2.65 -0.93 -25.95
N ARG A 169 -1.98 -1.84 -25.25
CA ARG A 169 -2.58 -2.80 -24.31
C ARG A 169 -1.88 -2.89 -22.98
N THR A 170 -0.67 -2.35 -22.85
CA THR A 170 0.16 -2.51 -21.67
C THR A 170 0.33 -1.19 -20.92
N ILE A 171 -0.01 -1.21 -19.65
CA ILE A 171 0.10 -0.08 -18.72
C ILE A 171 1.09 -0.46 -17.61
N LEU A 172 2.17 0.30 -17.46
CA LEU A 172 3.00 0.25 -16.26
C LEU A 172 2.41 1.20 -15.22
N LYS A 173 2.28 0.71 -14.00
CA LYS A 173 1.81 1.49 -12.88
C LYS A 173 2.66 1.23 -11.65
N GLN A 174 2.83 2.25 -10.82
CA GLN A 174 3.45 2.14 -9.51
C GLN A 174 2.55 2.78 -8.47
N VAL A 175 2.38 2.11 -7.35
CA VAL A 175 1.61 2.61 -6.22
C VAL A 175 2.52 2.72 -5.01
N THR A 176 2.55 3.90 -4.41
CA THR A 176 3.15 4.10 -3.08
C THR A 176 2.07 3.98 -2.04
N LEU A 177 2.20 2.98 -1.18
CA LEU A 177 1.23 2.61 -0.17
C LEU A 177 1.83 2.71 1.22
N LEU A 178 1.17 3.46 2.10
CA LEU A 178 1.40 3.46 3.54
C LEU A 178 0.37 2.55 4.21
N LEU A 179 0.83 1.55 4.95
CA LEU A 179 0.02 0.73 5.84
C LEU A 179 0.32 1.10 7.29
N TYR A 180 -0.72 1.27 8.11
CA TYR A 180 -0.53 1.56 9.53
C TYR A 180 -1.54 0.81 10.39
N ALA A 181 -1.10 0.43 11.60
CA ALA A 181 -1.87 -0.37 12.54
C ALA A 181 -2.20 0.45 13.78
N VAL A 182 -3.47 0.45 14.18
CA VAL A 182 -3.96 1.08 15.40
C VAL A 182 -4.39 -0.02 16.37
N PRO A 183 -3.78 -0.12 17.58
CA PRO A 183 -4.18 -1.12 18.55
C PRO A 183 -5.54 -0.75 19.14
N ASN A 184 -6.51 -1.67 19.01
CA ASN A 184 -7.79 -1.51 19.68
C ASN A 184 -7.70 -1.97 21.13
N GLN A 185 -8.13 -1.13 22.07
CA GLN A 185 -8.35 -1.59 23.44
C GLN A 185 -9.53 -2.57 23.42
N SER A 186 -9.25 -3.84 23.76
CA SER A 186 -10.33 -4.76 24.12
C SER A 186 -11.01 -4.21 25.37
N ILE A 187 -12.30 -3.90 25.25
CA ILE A 187 -13.15 -3.47 26.37
C ILE A 187 -13.34 -4.64 27.34
#